data_f42c6849eb8c297a048376490c707b7a
#
_entry.id   f42c6849eb8c297a048376490c707b7a
#
_cell.length_a   1.000
_cell.length_b   1.000
_cell.length_c   1.000
_cell.angle_alpha   90.00
_cell.angle_beta   90.00
_cell.angle_gamma   90.00
#
_symmetry.space_group_name_H-M   'P 1'
#
loop_
_entity.id
_entity.type
_entity.pdbx_description
1 polymer ?
#
loop_
_entity_poly.entity_id
_entity_poly.type
_entity_poly.pdbx_seq_one_letter_code
_entity_poly.pdbx_strand_id
1 'polypeptide(L)'
;VTVFAKFASFDRPAQLLMVNQFGINLGFYMLMPFLAGYLAGPLGLAAWAVGLVLGVRNFSQQGMFLIGGTLADRLGYKPLIVAGCLLRTGGFALLVFADSLPAVLIASAATGFAGALFNPAVRAYLAADAGERRVEAFAVFNMFYQAGILAGPLVGLALMTVDFRVTAGVAAIVFAALTIAQLFALPARRGEISTAKTSVLEDWRTVVSNRRFLAFSVAMIGSYVLSFQVYLALPLQAEFIAGAQSQTLVSALFVVSGVVAVAGQLRITAWLRARWGPGRSLVAGMTVLAASFIPLIMVPTPSRFGTIAAVVALLSTTTLLAIGTAAVFPFEMDTVVTLSGDKLVATHYGFYNTVVGVGILLGNLATGVVVGAARNAGIDWAVWAGLAAIGVISAYALVRLERADNQPVTAEAHRGGRHRLPPGRHRLEERPAPTRSSPQRTSPSRMSPPPRPSIGEDRRRNPAGSPAARR
;
A
#
# COMPACT_ATOMS: atom_id res chain seq x y z
N VAL A 1 17.85 5.32 -14.47
CA VAL A 1 18.01 5.95 -13.13
C VAL A 1 18.02 4.82 -12.11
N THR A 2 19.11 4.73 -11.33
CA THR A 2 19.25 3.71 -10.30
C THR A 2 18.22 3.91 -9.18
N VAL A 3 17.80 2.83 -8.54
CA VAL A 3 16.87 2.83 -7.39
C VAL A 3 17.33 3.82 -6.31
N PHE A 4 18.63 3.82 -6.00
CA PHE A 4 19.22 4.72 -5.02
C PHE A 4 19.10 6.20 -5.41
N ALA A 5 19.23 6.54 -6.70
CA ALA A 5 19.04 7.91 -7.15
C ALA A 5 17.59 8.37 -6.98
N LYS A 6 16.61 7.50 -7.24
CA LYS A 6 15.20 7.80 -6.99
C LYS A 6 14.88 7.93 -5.51
N PHE A 7 15.36 7.00 -4.69
CA PHE A 7 15.23 7.08 -3.23
C PHE A 7 15.84 8.39 -2.69
N ALA A 8 17.08 8.72 -3.09
CA ALA A 8 17.77 9.94 -2.66
C ALA A 8 17.09 11.23 -3.13
N SER A 9 16.22 11.18 -4.14
CA SER A 9 15.48 12.35 -4.64
C SER A 9 14.24 12.72 -3.82
N PHE A 10 13.85 11.91 -2.84
CA PHE A 10 12.78 12.22 -1.89
C PHE A 10 13.30 12.94 -0.66
N ASP A 11 12.43 13.65 0.03
CA ASP A 11 12.77 14.33 1.27
C ASP A 11 13.11 13.33 2.39
N ARG A 12 13.90 13.78 3.35
CA ARG A 12 14.34 12.92 4.48
C ARG A 12 13.22 12.20 5.21
N PRO A 13 12.03 12.80 5.47
CA PRO A 13 10.92 12.06 6.08
C PRO A 13 10.42 10.89 5.23
N ALA A 14 10.26 11.08 3.92
CA ALA A 14 9.85 10.00 3.03
C ALA A 14 10.90 8.88 2.96
N GLN A 15 12.19 9.25 2.87
CA GLN A 15 13.29 8.28 2.92
C GLN A 15 13.28 7.47 4.21
N LEU A 16 13.09 8.13 5.35
CA LEU A 16 13.00 7.49 6.65
C LEU A 16 11.85 6.48 6.69
N LEU A 17 10.67 6.84 6.18
CA LEU A 17 9.51 5.95 6.13
C LEU A 17 9.74 4.73 5.22
N MET A 18 10.45 4.90 4.09
CA MET A 18 10.81 3.80 3.19
C MET A 18 11.77 2.82 3.87
N VAL A 19 12.86 3.32 4.49
CA VAL A 19 13.81 2.50 5.25
C VAL A 19 13.13 1.83 6.44
N ASN A 20 12.28 2.57 7.13
CA ASN A 20 11.48 2.06 8.24
C ASN A 20 10.58 0.90 7.80
N GLN A 21 9.96 1.00 6.62
CA GLN A 21 9.12 -0.09 6.09
C GLN A 21 9.93 -1.36 5.81
N PHE A 22 11.15 -1.23 5.31
CA PHE A 22 12.07 -2.37 5.19
C PHE A 22 12.35 -2.99 6.56
N GLY A 23 12.76 -2.18 7.54
CA GLY A 23 13.08 -2.66 8.90
C GLY A 23 11.88 -3.32 9.60
N ILE A 24 10.69 -2.78 9.42
CA ILE A 24 9.43 -3.34 9.96
C ILE A 24 9.16 -4.72 9.37
N ASN A 25 9.28 -4.86 8.05
CA ASN A 25 9.04 -6.14 7.41
C ASN A 25 10.14 -7.15 7.70
N LEU A 26 11.40 -6.71 7.73
CA LEU A 26 12.51 -7.53 8.17
C LEU A 26 12.25 -8.11 9.57
N GLY A 27 12.01 -7.23 10.57
CA GLY A 27 11.78 -7.63 11.95
C GLY A 27 10.53 -8.49 12.13
N PHE A 28 9.49 -8.26 11.35
CA PHE A 28 8.27 -9.04 11.39
C PHE A 28 8.42 -10.41 10.74
N TYR A 29 8.92 -10.47 9.51
CA TYR A 29 9.01 -11.71 8.74
C TYR A 29 10.16 -12.61 9.16
N MET A 30 11.16 -12.13 9.94
CA MET A 30 12.15 -13.02 10.51
C MET A 30 11.60 -13.94 11.61
N LEU A 31 10.44 -13.59 12.21
CA LEU A 31 9.84 -14.37 13.30
C LEU A 31 8.56 -15.07 12.91
N MET A 32 7.68 -14.39 12.17
CA MET A 32 6.31 -14.85 11.91
C MET A 32 6.17 -16.19 11.19
N PRO A 33 7.02 -16.55 10.21
CA PRO A 33 6.97 -17.88 9.58
C PRO A 33 7.24 -19.03 10.55
N PHE A 34 8.00 -18.77 11.60
CA PHE A 34 8.44 -19.77 12.58
C PHE A 34 7.58 -19.83 13.84
N LEU A 35 6.71 -18.85 14.03
CA LEU A 35 5.88 -18.72 15.24
C LEU A 35 4.99 -19.95 15.46
N ALA A 36 4.31 -20.43 14.42
CA ALA A 36 3.42 -21.59 14.54
C ALA A 36 4.19 -22.85 14.98
N GLY A 37 5.37 -23.08 14.41
CA GLY A 37 6.25 -24.18 14.80
C GLY A 37 6.73 -24.10 16.25
N TYR A 38 7.08 -22.89 16.71
CA TYR A 38 7.47 -22.65 18.09
C TYR A 38 6.31 -22.91 19.08
N LEU A 39 5.09 -22.45 18.74
CA LEU A 39 3.92 -22.64 19.57
C LEU A 39 3.54 -24.12 19.70
N ALA A 40 3.57 -24.87 18.60
CA ALA A 40 3.19 -26.29 18.57
C ALA A 40 4.28 -27.21 19.16
N GLY A 41 5.56 -26.90 18.88
CA GLY A 41 6.69 -27.70 19.33
C GLY A 41 7.17 -27.32 20.74
N PRO A 42 8.07 -26.32 20.90
CA PRO A 42 8.66 -25.97 22.20
C PRO A 42 7.63 -25.61 23.30
N LEU A 43 6.53 -24.90 22.96
CA LEU A 43 5.50 -24.57 23.95
C LEU A 43 4.45 -25.69 24.11
N GLY A 44 4.42 -26.70 23.25
CA GLY A 44 3.47 -27.82 23.33
C GLY A 44 1.99 -27.44 23.20
N LEU A 45 1.67 -26.32 22.54
CA LEU A 45 0.29 -25.86 22.42
C LEU A 45 -0.49 -26.71 21.42
N ALA A 46 -1.72 -27.07 21.78
CA ALA A 46 -2.63 -27.78 20.90
C ALA A 46 -2.94 -26.93 19.63
N ALA A 47 -3.25 -27.58 18.50
CA ALA A 47 -3.47 -26.92 17.22
C ALA A 47 -4.53 -25.81 17.26
N TRP A 48 -5.60 -25.99 18.06
CA TRP A 48 -6.62 -24.95 18.24
C TRP A 48 -6.04 -23.69 18.90
N ALA A 49 -5.14 -23.83 19.86
CA ALA A 49 -4.51 -22.70 20.55
C ALA A 49 -3.53 -21.96 19.64
N VAL A 50 -2.77 -22.69 18.79
CA VAL A 50 -1.93 -22.09 17.73
C VAL A 50 -2.80 -21.29 16.76
N GLY A 51 -3.91 -21.88 16.30
CA GLY A 51 -4.88 -21.21 15.43
C GLY A 51 -5.49 -19.97 16.08
N LEU A 52 -5.82 -20.03 17.38
CA LEU A 52 -6.33 -18.88 18.13
C LEU A 52 -5.30 -17.73 18.21
N VAL A 53 -4.05 -18.03 18.49
CA VAL A 53 -2.96 -17.04 18.56
C VAL A 53 -2.79 -16.30 17.23
N LEU A 54 -2.70 -17.05 16.14
CA LEU A 54 -2.56 -16.51 14.78
C LEU A 54 -3.83 -15.75 14.35
N GLY A 55 -5.00 -16.26 14.72
CA GLY A 55 -6.30 -15.63 14.46
C GLY A 55 -6.43 -14.29 15.19
N VAL A 56 -6.14 -14.24 16.49
CA VAL A 56 -6.15 -13.00 17.29
C VAL A 56 -5.20 -11.96 16.70
N ARG A 57 -3.99 -12.36 16.32
CA ARG A 57 -3.04 -11.46 15.68
C ARG A 57 -3.60 -10.87 14.37
N ASN A 58 -4.12 -11.71 13.49
CA ASN A 58 -4.67 -11.28 12.21
C ASN A 58 -5.90 -10.39 12.41
N PHE A 59 -6.80 -10.75 13.30
CA PHE A 59 -7.98 -9.95 13.63
C PHE A 59 -7.58 -8.59 14.21
N SER A 60 -6.63 -8.55 15.17
CA SER A 60 -6.13 -7.30 15.74
C SER A 60 -5.50 -6.39 14.70
N GLN A 61 -4.91 -6.93 13.64
CA GLN A 61 -4.37 -6.13 12.55
C GLN A 61 -5.45 -5.68 11.57
N GLN A 62 -6.15 -6.62 10.94
CA GLN A 62 -7.08 -6.32 9.84
C GLN A 62 -8.37 -5.67 10.32
N GLY A 63 -8.95 -6.16 11.42
CA GLY A 63 -10.19 -5.63 11.98
C GLY A 63 -10.04 -4.23 12.59
N MET A 64 -8.83 -3.85 13.00
CA MET A 64 -8.57 -2.57 13.66
C MET A 64 -7.99 -1.49 12.73
N PHE A 65 -7.80 -1.75 11.45
CA PHE A 65 -7.25 -0.76 10.51
C PHE A 65 -8.07 0.52 10.44
N LEU A 66 -9.40 0.42 10.45
CA LEU A 66 -10.28 1.59 10.44
C LEU A 66 -10.09 2.46 11.69
N ILE A 67 -9.95 1.83 12.85
CA ILE A 67 -9.68 2.53 14.12
C ILE A 67 -8.32 3.22 14.06
N GLY A 68 -7.28 2.51 13.62
CA GLY A 68 -5.92 3.07 13.46
C GLY A 68 -5.88 4.26 12.51
N GLY A 69 -6.57 4.18 11.38
CA GLY A 69 -6.70 5.26 10.41
C GLY A 69 -7.39 6.49 10.99
N THR A 70 -8.52 6.29 11.67
CA THR A 70 -9.26 7.38 12.32
C THR A 70 -8.43 8.08 13.41
N LEU A 71 -7.72 7.30 14.22
CA LEU A 71 -6.82 7.85 15.23
C LEU A 71 -5.67 8.63 14.58
N ALA A 72 -5.15 8.17 13.45
CA ALA A 72 -4.06 8.82 12.73
C ALA A 72 -4.47 10.19 12.18
N ASP A 73 -5.67 10.31 11.61
CA ASP A 73 -6.20 11.58 11.11
C ASP A 73 -6.50 12.57 12.26
N ARG A 74 -6.91 12.08 13.44
CA ARG A 74 -7.27 12.93 14.59
C ARG A 74 -6.08 13.34 15.45
N LEU A 75 -5.18 12.42 15.74
CA LEU A 75 -4.03 12.65 16.62
C LEU A 75 -2.77 13.06 15.85
N GLY A 76 -2.79 12.89 14.53
CA GLY A 76 -1.65 13.10 13.63
C GLY A 76 -0.90 11.79 13.34
N TYR A 77 -0.19 11.79 12.23
CA TYR A 77 0.43 10.57 11.72
C TYR A 77 1.63 10.10 12.57
N LYS A 78 2.52 11.05 12.98
CA LYS A 78 3.72 10.71 13.76
C LYS A 78 3.41 9.96 15.08
N PRO A 79 2.47 10.42 15.93
CA PRO A 79 2.16 9.69 17.17
C PRO A 79 1.74 8.25 16.93
N LEU A 80 0.94 7.98 15.89
CA LEU A 80 0.45 6.64 15.58
C LEU A 80 1.55 5.74 14.99
N ILE A 81 2.44 6.31 14.18
CA ILE A 81 3.62 5.62 13.65
C ILE A 81 4.53 5.18 14.81
N VAL A 82 4.84 6.10 15.71
CA VAL A 82 5.68 5.82 16.91
C VAL A 82 5.01 4.83 17.84
N ALA A 83 3.72 5.03 18.16
CA ALA A 83 2.95 4.14 19.02
C ALA A 83 2.86 2.71 18.45
N GLY A 84 2.66 2.58 17.13
CA GLY A 84 2.66 1.28 16.46
C GLY A 84 4.00 0.57 16.58
N CYS A 85 5.12 1.27 16.35
CA CYS A 85 6.45 0.67 16.50
C CYS A 85 6.78 0.32 17.95
N LEU A 86 6.42 1.20 18.91
CA LEU A 86 6.60 0.94 20.33
C LEU A 86 5.80 -0.29 20.81
N LEU A 87 4.55 -0.38 20.38
CA LEU A 87 3.69 -1.53 20.70
C LEU A 87 4.23 -2.83 20.10
N ARG A 88 4.81 -2.79 18.91
CA ARG A 88 5.52 -3.95 18.33
C ARG A 88 6.77 -4.30 19.13
N THR A 89 7.56 -3.31 19.54
CA THR A 89 8.71 -3.53 20.42
C THR A 89 8.29 -4.29 21.68
N GLY A 90 7.23 -3.81 22.37
CA GLY A 90 6.70 -4.49 23.55
C GLY A 90 6.14 -5.88 23.26
N GLY A 91 5.42 -6.07 22.15
CA GLY A 91 4.87 -7.36 21.77
C GLY A 91 5.96 -8.40 21.45
N PHE A 92 7.01 -8.03 20.71
CA PHE A 92 8.14 -8.93 20.45
C PHE A 92 9.00 -9.16 21.68
N ALA A 93 9.21 -8.14 22.53
CA ALA A 93 9.89 -8.30 23.80
C ALA A 93 9.12 -9.27 24.74
N LEU A 94 7.79 -9.17 24.76
CA LEU A 94 6.96 -10.10 25.54
C LEU A 94 7.10 -11.55 25.02
N LEU A 95 7.22 -11.76 23.71
CA LEU A 95 7.42 -13.11 23.14
C LEU A 95 8.75 -13.76 23.58
N VAL A 96 9.76 -12.98 24.00
CA VAL A 96 11.01 -13.52 24.56
C VAL A 96 10.74 -14.28 25.86
N PHE A 97 9.78 -13.83 26.65
CA PHE A 97 9.48 -14.36 28.00
C PHE A 97 8.14 -15.10 28.07
N ALA A 98 7.42 -15.23 26.95
CA ALA A 98 6.08 -15.80 26.92
C ALA A 98 6.12 -17.34 26.94
N ASP A 99 5.85 -17.93 28.11
CA ASP A 99 5.79 -19.37 28.33
C ASP A 99 4.34 -19.88 28.51
N SER A 100 3.34 -19.01 28.39
CA SER A 100 1.94 -19.37 28.60
C SER A 100 1.06 -18.86 27.46
N LEU A 101 -0.04 -19.56 27.18
CA LEU A 101 -1.01 -19.17 26.15
C LEU A 101 -1.53 -17.73 26.33
N PRO A 102 -1.90 -17.24 27.53
CA PRO A 102 -2.31 -15.85 27.70
C PRO A 102 -1.23 -14.85 27.35
N ALA A 103 0.03 -15.07 27.72
CA ALA A 103 1.14 -14.18 27.38
C ALA A 103 1.37 -14.09 25.87
N VAL A 104 1.34 -15.22 25.18
CA VAL A 104 1.47 -15.29 23.71
C VAL A 104 0.29 -14.61 23.02
N LEU A 105 -0.94 -14.77 23.53
CA LEU A 105 -2.13 -14.10 22.99
C LEU A 105 -2.02 -12.57 23.12
N ILE A 106 -1.58 -12.07 24.28
CA ILE A 106 -1.37 -10.63 24.49
C ILE A 106 -0.28 -10.10 23.55
N ALA A 107 0.84 -10.79 23.43
CA ALA A 107 1.92 -10.42 22.51
C ALA A 107 1.46 -10.40 21.06
N SER A 108 0.69 -11.40 20.65
CA SER A 108 0.13 -11.52 19.30
C SER A 108 -0.91 -10.43 19.00
N ALA A 109 -1.79 -10.14 19.95
CA ALA A 109 -2.75 -9.04 19.83
C ALA A 109 -2.02 -7.69 19.72
N ALA A 110 -1.01 -7.45 20.55
CA ALA A 110 -0.21 -6.23 20.54
C ALA A 110 0.52 -6.04 19.21
N THR A 111 1.21 -7.08 18.72
CA THR A 111 1.92 -7.02 17.41
C THR A 111 0.96 -6.83 16.24
N GLY A 112 -0.24 -7.41 16.29
CA GLY A 112 -1.29 -7.23 15.29
C GLY A 112 -1.82 -5.79 15.32
N PHE A 113 -2.27 -5.31 16.46
CA PHE A 113 -2.82 -3.96 16.63
C PHE A 113 -1.79 -2.86 16.31
N ALA A 114 -0.53 -3.08 16.62
CA ALA A 114 0.57 -2.22 16.21
C ALA A 114 0.56 -1.97 14.68
N GLY A 115 0.32 -3.01 13.89
CA GLY A 115 0.18 -2.89 12.44
C GLY A 115 -1.03 -2.06 12.00
N ALA A 116 -2.13 -2.17 12.74
CA ALA A 116 -3.34 -1.37 12.49
C ALA A 116 -3.11 0.12 12.75
N LEU A 117 -2.33 0.49 13.75
CA LEU A 117 -1.95 1.88 14.03
C LEU A 117 -0.97 2.43 12.99
N PHE A 118 0.04 1.64 12.65
CA PHE A 118 1.17 2.06 11.83
C PHE A 118 0.79 2.21 10.34
N ASN A 119 0.20 1.18 9.73
CA ASN A 119 0.07 1.11 8.27
C ASN A 119 -0.74 2.25 7.64
N PRO A 120 -1.95 2.64 8.14
CA PRO A 120 -2.69 3.77 7.59
C PRO A 120 -1.94 5.09 7.77
N ALA A 121 -1.33 5.29 8.95
CA ALA A 121 -0.62 6.51 9.28
C ALA A 121 0.61 6.74 8.40
N VAL A 122 1.41 5.69 8.13
CA VAL A 122 2.58 5.77 7.23
C VAL A 122 2.18 6.09 5.81
N ARG A 123 1.13 5.42 5.28
CA ARG A 123 0.67 5.66 3.91
C ARG A 123 0.13 7.08 3.75
N ALA A 124 -0.66 7.57 4.70
CA ALA A 124 -1.17 8.93 4.69
C ALA A 124 -0.04 9.97 4.82
N TYR A 125 0.94 9.72 5.70
CA TYR A 125 2.12 10.57 5.83
C TYR A 125 2.91 10.64 4.52
N LEU A 126 3.22 9.47 3.94
CA LEU A 126 3.98 9.38 2.69
C LEU A 126 3.24 10.06 1.54
N ALA A 127 1.93 9.91 1.46
CA ALA A 127 1.09 10.57 0.46
C ALA A 127 1.16 12.10 0.59
N ALA A 128 1.05 12.63 1.82
CA ALA A 128 1.13 14.06 2.09
C ALA A 128 2.53 14.63 1.84
N ASP A 129 3.58 13.84 2.07
CA ASP A 129 4.97 14.27 1.87
C ASP A 129 5.39 14.25 0.40
N ALA A 130 4.93 13.25 -0.37
CA ALA A 130 5.30 13.06 -1.76
C ALA A 130 4.54 13.96 -2.75
N GLY A 131 3.39 14.52 -2.37
CA GLY A 131 2.59 15.42 -3.23
C GLY A 131 2.29 14.79 -4.60
N GLU A 132 2.63 15.47 -5.68
CA GLU A 132 2.41 14.99 -7.05
C GLU A 132 3.24 13.72 -7.42
N ARG A 133 4.27 13.42 -6.63
CA ARG A 133 5.12 12.23 -6.84
C ARG A 133 4.63 10.98 -6.08
N ARG A 134 3.38 10.96 -5.61
CA ARG A 134 2.81 9.87 -4.78
C ARG A 134 3.01 8.49 -5.41
N VAL A 135 2.70 8.31 -6.69
CA VAL A 135 2.87 7.02 -7.38
C VAL A 135 4.31 6.54 -7.34
N GLU A 136 5.27 7.45 -7.56
CA GLU A 136 6.70 7.11 -7.50
C GLU A 136 7.14 6.78 -6.08
N ALA A 137 6.68 7.55 -5.10
CA ALA A 137 6.95 7.30 -3.68
C ALA A 137 6.42 5.94 -3.22
N PHE A 138 5.17 5.60 -3.58
CA PHE A 138 4.60 4.28 -3.27
C PHE A 138 5.30 3.14 -4.00
N ALA A 139 5.82 3.36 -5.21
CA ALA A 139 6.62 2.36 -5.91
C ALA A 139 7.94 2.06 -5.19
N VAL A 140 8.66 3.11 -4.75
CA VAL A 140 9.89 2.97 -3.95
C VAL A 140 9.56 2.34 -2.60
N PHE A 141 8.52 2.80 -1.93
CA PHE A 141 8.05 2.24 -0.66
C PHE A 141 7.75 0.74 -0.77
N ASN A 142 7.03 0.32 -1.82
CA ASN A 142 6.73 -1.09 -2.05
C ASN A 142 7.98 -1.93 -2.28
N MET A 143 8.99 -1.38 -2.94
CA MET A 143 10.25 -2.08 -3.12
C MET A 143 10.96 -2.34 -1.79
N PHE A 144 11.02 -1.34 -0.88
CA PHE A 144 11.54 -1.52 0.48
C PHE A 144 10.69 -2.50 1.30
N TYR A 145 9.36 -2.43 1.13
CA TYR A 145 8.41 -3.36 1.73
C TYR A 145 8.73 -4.81 1.33
N GLN A 146 8.87 -5.08 0.05
CA GLN A 146 9.13 -6.42 -0.49
C GLN A 146 10.55 -6.92 -0.19
N ALA A 147 11.54 -6.03 -0.20
CA ALA A 147 12.91 -6.37 0.20
C ALA A 147 12.96 -6.84 1.67
N GLY A 148 12.20 -6.20 2.57
CA GLY A 148 12.08 -6.62 3.96
C GLY A 148 11.40 -7.98 4.12
N ILE A 149 10.34 -8.26 3.33
CA ILE A 149 9.66 -9.56 3.31
C ILE A 149 10.61 -10.66 2.83
N LEU A 150 11.43 -10.39 1.81
CA LEU A 150 12.38 -11.35 1.26
C LEU A 150 13.54 -11.64 2.23
N ALA A 151 14.08 -10.58 2.84
CA ALA A 151 15.23 -10.71 3.76
C ALA A 151 14.84 -11.31 5.13
N GLY A 152 13.61 -11.04 5.58
CA GLY A 152 13.13 -11.45 6.91
C GLY A 152 13.32 -12.95 7.20
N PRO A 153 12.73 -13.87 6.42
CA PRO A 153 12.84 -15.30 6.65
C PRO A 153 14.28 -15.80 6.60
N LEU A 154 15.16 -15.21 5.77
CA LEU A 154 16.57 -15.59 5.68
C LEU A 154 17.31 -15.26 6.97
N VAL A 155 17.11 -14.04 7.49
CA VAL A 155 17.68 -13.62 8.79
C VAL A 155 17.04 -14.45 9.92
N GLY A 156 15.74 -14.67 9.86
CA GLY A 156 15.03 -15.51 10.83
C GLY A 156 15.57 -16.93 10.89
N LEU A 157 15.75 -17.57 9.75
CA LEU A 157 16.32 -18.92 9.67
C LEU A 157 17.73 -18.99 10.29
N ALA A 158 18.58 -18.00 10.02
CA ALA A 158 19.90 -17.93 10.62
C ALA A 158 19.84 -17.75 12.15
N LEU A 159 18.92 -16.95 12.68
CA LEU A 159 18.76 -16.75 14.11
C LEU A 159 18.06 -17.93 14.81
N MET A 160 17.17 -18.64 14.13
CA MET A 160 16.48 -19.84 14.63
C MET A 160 17.44 -21.01 14.86
N THR A 161 18.64 -21.00 14.27
CA THR A 161 19.69 -21.99 14.62
C THR A 161 20.17 -21.86 16.06
N VAL A 162 19.95 -20.69 16.67
CA VAL A 162 20.28 -20.45 18.10
C VAL A 162 19.04 -20.71 18.96
N ASP A 163 17.99 -19.89 18.83
CA ASP A 163 16.74 -20.03 19.57
C ASP A 163 15.66 -19.08 19.01
N PHE A 164 14.38 -19.45 19.15
CA PHE A 164 13.22 -18.59 18.82
C PHE A 164 13.23 -17.29 19.66
N ARG A 165 13.56 -17.37 20.93
CA ARG A 165 13.58 -16.20 21.85
C ARG A 165 14.66 -15.20 21.44
N VAL A 166 15.80 -15.67 20.93
CA VAL A 166 16.84 -14.81 20.35
C VAL A 166 16.30 -14.07 19.14
N THR A 167 15.59 -14.75 18.27
CA THR A 167 14.96 -14.15 17.08
C THR A 167 13.92 -13.09 17.50
N ALA A 168 13.10 -13.38 18.51
CA ALA A 168 12.14 -12.44 19.06
C ALA A 168 12.83 -11.21 19.70
N GLY A 169 13.92 -11.41 20.42
CA GLY A 169 14.74 -10.35 21.01
C GLY A 169 15.37 -9.44 19.96
N VAL A 170 15.94 -10.00 18.90
CA VAL A 170 16.48 -9.23 17.77
C VAL A 170 15.37 -8.43 17.07
N ALA A 171 14.18 -9.03 16.88
CA ALA A 171 13.02 -8.30 16.36
C ALA A 171 12.64 -7.11 17.27
N ALA A 172 12.57 -7.33 18.58
CA ALA A 172 12.28 -6.26 19.53
C ALA A 172 13.33 -5.12 19.44
N ILE A 173 14.60 -5.44 19.34
CA ILE A 173 15.68 -4.46 19.17
C ILE A 173 15.53 -3.68 17.85
N VAL A 174 15.24 -4.34 16.76
CA VAL A 174 14.98 -3.67 15.47
C VAL A 174 13.82 -2.68 15.61
N PHE A 175 12.69 -3.10 16.19
CA PHE A 175 11.54 -2.21 16.38
C PHE A 175 11.82 -1.08 17.39
N ALA A 176 12.62 -1.32 18.42
CA ALA A 176 13.07 -0.28 19.35
C ALA A 176 13.93 0.77 18.63
N ALA A 177 14.89 0.34 17.80
CA ALA A 177 15.72 1.23 17.00
C ALA A 177 14.87 2.06 16.01
N LEU A 178 13.89 1.44 15.35
CA LEU A 178 12.95 2.13 14.47
C LEU A 178 12.07 3.13 15.25
N THR A 179 11.62 2.78 16.43
CA THR A 179 10.85 3.68 17.31
C THR A 179 11.67 4.92 17.65
N ILE A 180 12.92 4.74 18.07
CA ILE A 180 13.85 5.83 18.40
C ILE A 180 14.09 6.71 17.17
N ALA A 181 14.41 6.09 16.01
CA ALA A 181 14.64 6.83 14.78
C ALA A 181 13.44 7.71 14.38
N GLN A 182 12.21 7.17 14.48
CA GLN A 182 10.98 7.91 14.14
C GLN A 182 10.65 9.01 15.14
N LEU A 183 10.92 8.77 16.43
CA LEU A 183 10.67 9.74 17.47
C LEU A 183 11.47 11.03 17.24
N PHE A 184 12.75 10.90 16.87
CA PHE A 184 13.67 12.03 16.68
C PHE A 184 13.70 12.57 15.24
N ALA A 185 13.67 11.71 14.24
CA ALA A 185 13.89 12.11 12.85
C ALA A 185 12.61 12.36 12.03
N LEU A 186 11.43 11.90 12.49
CA LEU A 186 10.18 12.14 11.77
C LEU A 186 9.53 13.46 12.25
N PRO A 187 9.33 14.47 11.37
CA PRO A 187 8.58 15.67 11.70
C PRO A 187 7.13 15.38 12.07
N ALA A 188 6.54 16.17 12.94
CA ALA A 188 5.12 16.07 13.22
C ALA A 188 4.34 16.60 12.00
N ARG A 189 3.60 15.72 11.33
CA ARG A 189 2.63 16.07 10.29
C ARG A 189 1.25 15.64 10.70
N ARG A 190 0.29 16.52 10.44
CA ARG A 190 -1.14 16.23 10.55
C ARG A 190 -1.70 16.35 9.13
N GLY A 191 -2.63 15.50 8.76
CA GLY A 191 -3.48 15.74 7.59
C GLY A 191 -4.18 17.10 7.71
N GLU A 192 -4.83 17.59 6.69
CA GLU A 192 -5.73 18.73 6.85
C GLU A 192 -6.75 18.38 7.94
N ILE A 193 -6.51 18.91 9.14
CA ILE A 193 -7.41 18.68 10.26
C ILE A 193 -8.71 19.35 9.85
N SER A 194 -9.75 18.55 9.73
CA SER A 194 -11.09 19.10 9.87
C SER A 194 -11.13 19.84 11.22
N THR A 195 -11.04 21.16 11.19
CA THR A 195 -11.16 22.04 12.36
C THR A 195 -12.53 21.94 13.01
N ALA A 196 -13.48 21.26 12.34
CA ALA A 196 -14.75 20.85 12.91
C ALA A 196 -14.52 19.72 13.91
N LYS A 197 -15.07 19.87 15.11
CA LYS A 197 -15.17 18.81 16.13
C LYS A 197 -16.19 17.75 15.69
N THR A 198 -15.89 17.06 14.57
CA THR A 198 -16.74 15.96 14.07
C THR A 198 -16.61 14.75 14.99
N SER A 199 -17.68 14.00 15.15
CA SER A 199 -17.64 12.73 15.89
C SER A 199 -16.91 11.67 15.05
N VAL A 200 -16.37 10.62 15.69
CA VAL A 200 -15.77 9.47 14.98
C VAL A 200 -16.77 8.86 14.00
N LEU A 201 -18.02 8.77 14.41
CA LEU A 201 -19.08 8.20 13.59
C LEU A 201 -19.37 9.06 12.35
N GLU A 202 -19.23 10.37 12.46
CA GLU A 202 -19.40 11.31 11.36
C GLU A 202 -18.26 11.20 10.34
N ASP A 203 -17.02 11.02 10.80
CA ASP A 203 -15.86 10.72 9.93
C ASP A 203 -16.11 9.41 9.16
N TRP A 204 -16.55 8.35 9.85
CA TRP A 204 -16.85 7.07 9.21
C TRP A 204 -18.02 7.20 8.23
N ARG A 205 -19.07 7.94 8.60
CA ARG A 205 -20.18 8.22 7.70
C ARG A 205 -19.72 8.94 6.44
N THR A 206 -18.80 9.89 6.57
CA THR A 206 -18.21 10.61 5.42
C THR A 206 -17.51 9.65 4.48
N VAL A 207 -16.66 8.76 5.01
CA VAL A 207 -15.95 7.74 4.21
C VAL A 207 -16.92 6.79 3.53
N VAL A 208 -17.91 6.26 4.26
CA VAL A 208 -18.90 5.30 3.73
C VAL A 208 -19.89 5.97 2.76
N SER A 209 -20.11 7.28 2.88
CA SER A 209 -20.96 8.02 1.93
C SER A 209 -20.28 8.28 0.58
N ASN A 210 -18.97 8.11 0.49
CA ASN A 210 -18.22 8.26 -0.75
C ASN A 210 -18.43 7.02 -1.65
N ARG A 211 -19.48 7.06 -2.45
CA ARG A 211 -19.88 5.93 -3.33
C ARG A 211 -18.76 5.50 -4.30
N ARG A 212 -17.97 6.47 -4.81
CA ARG A 212 -16.86 6.16 -5.72
C ARG A 212 -15.75 5.41 -5.01
N PHE A 213 -15.38 5.86 -3.82
CA PHE A 213 -14.39 5.18 -2.98
C PHE A 213 -14.85 3.78 -2.58
N LEU A 214 -16.14 3.61 -2.21
CA LEU A 214 -16.69 2.28 -1.89
C LEU A 214 -16.65 1.34 -3.11
N ALA A 215 -17.09 1.81 -4.27
CA ALA A 215 -17.07 1.01 -5.49
C ALA A 215 -15.64 0.62 -5.89
N PHE A 216 -14.69 1.55 -5.75
CA PHE A 216 -13.26 1.26 -5.92
C PHE A 216 -12.76 0.21 -4.93
N SER A 217 -13.05 0.38 -3.63
CA SER A 217 -12.63 -0.56 -2.58
C SER A 217 -13.15 -1.98 -2.83
N VAL A 218 -14.41 -2.10 -3.25
CA VAL A 218 -15.00 -3.41 -3.60
C VAL A 218 -14.37 -3.98 -4.87
N ALA A 219 -14.14 -3.17 -5.91
CA ALA A 219 -13.49 -3.63 -7.14
C ALA A 219 -12.06 -4.13 -6.88
N MET A 220 -11.36 -3.54 -5.90
CA MET A 220 -9.99 -3.92 -5.54
C MET A 220 -9.90 -5.18 -4.66
N ILE A 221 -11.01 -5.70 -4.12
CA ILE A 221 -11.00 -6.97 -3.37
C ILE A 221 -10.32 -8.08 -4.20
N GLY A 222 -10.65 -8.17 -5.50
CA GLY A 222 -10.07 -9.19 -6.37
C GLY A 222 -8.55 -9.11 -6.46
N SER A 223 -7.94 -7.92 -6.50
CA SER A 223 -6.49 -7.80 -6.55
C SER A 223 -5.82 -8.44 -5.32
N TYR A 224 -6.41 -8.24 -4.15
CA TYR A 224 -5.91 -8.84 -2.91
C TYR A 224 -6.18 -10.34 -2.83
N VAL A 225 -7.38 -10.79 -3.21
CA VAL A 225 -7.69 -12.22 -3.29
C VAL A 225 -6.67 -12.94 -4.16
N LEU A 226 -6.36 -12.39 -5.36
CA LEU A 226 -5.40 -12.99 -6.29
C LEU A 226 -3.97 -12.93 -5.74
N SER A 227 -3.52 -11.77 -5.28
CA SER A 227 -2.15 -11.59 -4.77
C SER A 227 -1.86 -12.45 -3.54
N PHE A 228 -2.86 -12.71 -2.68
CA PHE A 228 -2.70 -13.54 -1.50
C PHE A 228 -2.65 -15.05 -1.80
N GLN A 229 -2.92 -15.48 -3.04
CA GLN A 229 -2.77 -16.88 -3.40
C GLN A 229 -1.30 -17.36 -3.36
N VAL A 230 -0.33 -16.44 -3.34
CA VAL A 230 1.06 -16.79 -3.08
C VAL A 230 1.28 -17.41 -1.69
N TYR A 231 0.35 -17.16 -0.76
CA TYR A 231 0.39 -17.70 0.61
C TYR A 231 -0.51 -18.91 0.83
N LEU A 232 -1.38 -19.26 -0.13
CA LEU A 232 -2.34 -20.37 0.02
C LEU A 232 -2.31 -21.32 -1.18
N ALA A 233 -2.90 -20.94 -2.31
CA ALA A 233 -3.11 -21.87 -3.42
C ALA A 233 -1.82 -22.28 -4.11
N LEU A 234 -0.85 -21.37 -4.27
CA LEU A 234 0.43 -21.71 -4.91
C LEU A 234 1.29 -22.62 -4.04
N PRO A 235 1.43 -22.45 -2.70
CA PRO A 235 2.04 -23.46 -1.83
C PRO A 235 1.33 -24.83 -1.85
N LEU A 236 -0.01 -24.87 -1.83
CA LEU A 236 -0.76 -26.11 -1.96
C LEU A 236 -0.53 -26.80 -3.32
N GLN A 237 -0.34 -26.02 -4.38
CA GLN A 237 0.01 -26.55 -5.70
C GLN A 237 1.47 -27.05 -5.72
N ALA A 238 2.39 -26.36 -5.07
CA ALA A 238 3.79 -26.79 -4.93
C ALA A 238 3.87 -28.14 -4.18
N GLU A 239 3.08 -28.31 -3.12
CA GLU A 239 2.97 -29.57 -2.37
C GLU A 239 2.45 -30.71 -3.27
N PHE A 240 1.41 -30.43 -4.04
CA PHE A 240 0.84 -31.40 -4.99
C PHE A 240 1.83 -31.81 -6.10
N ILE A 241 2.68 -30.88 -6.58
CA ILE A 241 3.67 -31.14 -7.64
C ILE A 241 4.91 -31.87 -7.10
N ALA A 242 5.46 -31.43 -5.97
CA ALA A 242 6.80 -31.80 -5.51
C ALA A 242 6.81 -32.73 -4.27
N GLY A 243 5.69 -32.97 -3.62
CA GLY A 243 5.59 -33.84 -2.45
C GLY A 243 6.62 -33.50 -1.37
N ALA A 244 7.54 -34.41 -1.08
CA ALA A 244 8.58 -34.22 -0.07
C ALA A 244 9.53 -33.04 -0.36
N GLN A 245 9.66 -32.59 -1.60
CA GLN A 245 10.51 -31.44 -1.99
C GLN A 245 9.71 -30.12 -2.10
N SER A 246 8.45 -30.10 -1.67
CA SER A 246 7.57 -28.94 -1.76
C SER A 246 8.13 -27.70 -1.09
N GLN A 247 8.84 -27.83 0.03
CA GLN A 247 9.40 -26.72 0.78
C GLN A 247 10.43 -25.90 -0.04
N THR A 248 11.23 -26.59 -0.85
CA THR A 248 12.17 -25.95 -1.78
C THR A 248 11.41 -25.16 -2.85
N LEU A 249 10.37 -25.77 -3.41
CA LEU A 249 9.55 -25.13 -4.44
C LEU A 249 8.76 -23.93 -3.87
N VAL A 250 8.18 -24.05 -2.68
CA VAL A 250 7.54 -22.93 -1.98
C VAL A 250 8.53 -21.80 -1.72
N SER A 251 9.75 -22.10 -1.28
CA SER A 251 10.81 -21.10 -1.10
C SER A 251 11.12 -20.38 -2.42
N ALA A 252 11.17 -21.12 -3.53
CA ALA A 252 11.39 -20.54 -4.86
C ALA A 252 10.27 -19.56 -5.26
N LEU A 253 8.99 -19.82 -4.89
CA LEU A 253 7.89 -18.89 -5.14
C LEU A 253 8.13 -17.52 -4.49
N PHE A 254 8.54 -17.52 -3.22
CA PHE A 254 8.82 -16.27 -2.50
C PHE A 254 10.06 -15.56 -3.04
N VAL A 255 11.12 -16.30 -3.40
CA VAL A 255 12.33 -15.72 -4.00
C VAL A 255 11.99 -15.08 -5.35
N VAL A 256 11.26 -15.76 -6.24
CA VAL A 256 10.85 -15.24 -7.54
C VAL A 256 9.98 -13.99 -7.35
N SER A 257 8.97 -14.05 -6.47
CA SER A 257 8.10 -12.91 -6.18
C SER A 257 8.89 -11.71 -5.67
N GLY A 258 9.82 -11.93 -4.72
CA GLY A 258 10.66 -10.89 -4.14
C GLY A 258 11.62 -10.27 -5.16
N VAL A 259 12.27 -11.08 -5.98
CA VAL A 259 13.18 -10.61 -7.03
C VAL A 259 12.44 -9.78 -8.07
N VAL A 260 11.28 -10.25 -8.55
CA VAL A 260 10.45 -9.51 -9.51
C VAL A 260 9.97 -8.19 -8.90
N ALA A 261 9.50 -8.21 -7.66
CA ALA A 261 9.04 -7.01 -6.98
C ALA A 261 10.18 -6.00 -6.79
N VAL A 262 11.34 -6.41 -6.28
CA VAL A 262 12.47 -5.50 -6.02
C VAL A 262 13.10 -4.99 -7.31
N ALA A 263 13.37 -5.87 -8.28
CA ALA A 263 14.05 -5.51 -9.52
C ALA A 263 13.11 -4.84 -10.56
N GLY A 264 11.83 -5.24 -10.57
CA GLY A 264 10.84 -4.82 -11.56
C GLY A 264 10.05 -3.58 -11.18
N GLN A 265 9.79 -3.34 -9.89
CA GLN A 265 8.83 -2.36 -9.39
C GLN A 265 8.93 -0.98 -10.07
N LEU A 266 10.11 -0.37 -10.05
CA LEU A 266 10.28 0.99 -10.57
C LEU A 266 10.14 1.07 -12.10
N ARG A 267 10.62 0.04 -12.81
CA ARG A 267 10.53 -0.01 -14.28
C ARG A 267 9.08 -0.20 -14.72
N ILE A 268 8.38 -1.13 -14.09
CA ILE A 268 6.95 -1.42 -14.34
C ILE A 268 6.12 -0.17 -14.08
N THR A 269 6.28 0.46 -12.91
CA THR A 269 5.53 1.67 -12.53
C THR A 269 5.81 2.83 -13.48
N ALA A 270 7.08 3.10 -13.81
CA ALA A 270 7.46 4.19 -14.70
C ALA A 270 6.93 3.99 -16.12
N TRP A 271 7.04 2.76 -16.65
CA TRP A 271 6.54 2.42 -17.98
C TRP A 271 5.02 2.55 -18.09
N LEU A 272 4.30 2.02 -17.10
CA LEU A 272 2.84 2.10 -17.05
C LEU A 272 2.36 3.56 -16.95
N ARG A 273 2.95 4.33 -16.03
CA ARG A 273 2.61 5.75 -15.83
C ARG A 273 2.84 6.57 -17.10
N ALA A 274 3.98 6.37 -17.78
CA ALA A 274 4.32 7.10 -18.99
C ALA A 274 3.40 6.78 -20.18
N ARG A 275 2.89 5.53 -20.24
CA ARG A 275 2.11 5.08 -21.39
C ARG A 275 0.60 5.30 -21.24
N TRP A 276 0.03 5.14 -20.06
CA TRP A 276 -1.43 5.07 -19.89
C TRP A 276 -1.99 5.96 -18.79
N GLY A 277 -1.17 6.53 -17.94
CA GLY A 277 -1.62 7.25 -16.74
C GLY A 277 -2.14 6.32 -15.64
N PRO A 278 -2.58 6.87 -14.47
CA PRO A 278 -2.87 6.07 -13.28
C PRO A 278 -4.03 5.09 -13.45
N GLY A 279 -5.20 5.52 -13.92
CA GLY A 279 -6.41 4.69 -14.00
C GLY A 279 -6.23 3.48 -14.93
N ARG A 280 -5.76 3.72 -16.17
CA ARG A 280 -5.51 2.63 -17.13
C ARG A 280 -4.38 1.72 -16.70
N SER A 281 -3.38 2.24 -15.99
CA SER A 281 -2.30 1.42 -15.41
C SER A 281 -2.83 0.44 -14.37
N LEU A 282 -3.79 0.87 -13.55
CA LEU A 282 -4.46 0.03 -12.58
C LEU A 282 -5.25 -1.12 -13.27
N VAL A 283 -6.02 -0.79 -14.31
CA VAL A 283 -6.74 -1.78 -15.13
C VAL A 283 -5.77 -2.77 -15.77
N ALA A 284 -4.67 -2.29 -16.36
CA ALA A 284 -3.66 -3.15 -16.98
C ALA A 284 -3.00 -4.08 -15.95
N GLY A 285 -2.63 -3.57 -14.77
CA GLY A 285 -2.10 -4.39 -13.68
C GLY A 285 -3.08 -5.47 -13.23
N MET A 286 -4.37 -5.13 -13.08
CA MET A 286 -5.43 -6.09 -12.75
C MET A 286 -5.61 -7.15 -13.84
N THR A 287 -5.50 -6.77 -15.11
CA THR A 287 -5.56 -7.72 -16.23
C THR A 287 -4.38 -8.70 -16.20
N VAL A 288 -3.17 -8.22 -15.87
CA VAL A 288 -2.00 -9.09 -15.66
C VAL A 288 -2.23 -10.04 -14.48
N LEU A 289 -2.80 -9.56 -13.35
CA LEU A 289 -3.17 -10.41 -12.22
C LEU A 289 -4.15 -11.51 -12.62
N ALA A 290 -5.18 -11.17 -13.40
CA ALA A 290 -6.14 -12.16 -13.89
C ALA A 290 -5.46 -13.19 -14.81
N ALA A 291 -4.63 -12.73 -15.73
CA ALA A 291 -3.90 -13.57 -16.70
C ALA A 291 -2.80 -14.44 -16.04
N SER A 292 -2.37 -14.09 -14.82
CA SER A 292 -1.29 -14.82 -14.12
C SER A 292 -1.62 -16.29 -13.87
N PHE A 293 -2.88 -16.66 -13.79
CA PHE A 293 -3.32 -18.05 -13.57
C PHE A 293 -3.44 -18.88 -14.85
N ILE A 294 -3.30 -18.29 -16.04
CA ILE A 294 -3.37 -19.00 -17.31
C ILE A 294 -2.38 -20.18 -17.40
N PRO A 295 -1.10 -20.07 -16.98
CA PRO A 295 -0.19 -21.19 -17.02
C PRO A 295 -0.70 -22.40 -16.21
N LEU A 296 -1.31 -22.19 -15.05
CA LEU A 296 -1.88 -23.27 -14.23
C LEU A 296 -3.22 -23.79 -14.75
N ILE A 297 -3.98 -22.99 -15.50
CA ILE A 297 -5.15 -23.48 -16.24
C ILE A 297 -4.70 -24.44 -17.33
N MET A 298 -3.62 -24.13 -18.04
CA MET A 298 -3.08 -24.93 -19.13
C MET A 298 -2.41 -26.21 -18.64
N VAL A 299 -1.69 -26.13 -17.51
CA VAL A 299 -0.91 -27.24 -16.91
C VAL A 299 -1.29 -27.42 -15.45
N PRO A 300 -2.49 -27.93 -15.15
CA PRO A 300 -2.98 -27.99 -13.76
C PRO A 300 -2.35 -29.15 -12.97
N THR A 301 -1.91 -30.23 -13.61
CA THR A 301 -1.42 -31.45 -12.94
C THR A 301 -0.14 -31.98 -13.54
N PRO A 302 0.80 -32.52 -12.71
CA PRO A 302 2.02 -33.16 -13.20
C PRO A 302 1.75 -34.50 -13.88
N SER A 303 0.67 -35.21 -13.55
CA SER A 303 0.33 -36.52 -14.12
C SER A 303 0.11 -36.51 -15.62
N ARG A 304 -0.43 -35.40 -16.16
CA ARG A 304 -0.75 -35.25 -17.59
C ARG A 304 0.38 -34.62 -18.40
N PHE A 305 1.12 -33.67 -17.81
CA PHE A 305 2.08 -32.83 -18.52
C PHE A 305 3.54 -33.03 -18.08
N GLY A 306 3.77 -33.83 -17.04
CA GLY A 306 5.05 -34.03 -16.39
C GLY A 306 5.37 -32.97 -15.34
N THR A 307 6.23 -33.35 -14.38
CA THR A 307 6.60 -32.52 -13.23
C THR A 307 7.29 -31.21 -13.66
N ILE A 308 8.18 -31.27 -14.65
CA ILE A 308 8.89 -30.06 -15.13
C ILE A 308 7.92 -29.04 -15.70
N ALA A 309 6.95 -29.45 -16.53
CA ALA A 309 5.95 -28.54 -17.08
C ALA A 309 5.10 -27.91 -15.97
N ALA A 310 4.69 -28.68 -14.96
CA ALA A 310 3.95 -28.19 -13.81
C ALA A 310 4.74 -27.18 -12.95
N VAL A 311 6.03 -27.42 -12.72
CA VAL A 311 6.92 -26.47 -12.02
C VAL A 311 7.08 -25.19 -12.82
N VAL A 312 7.30 -25.27 -14.12
CA VAL A 312 7.41 -24.09 -15.02
C VAL A 312 6.11 -23.29 -15.01
N ALA A 313 4.96 -23.94 -15.08
CA ALA A 313 3.66 -23.28 -15.01
C ALA A 313 3.47 -22.55 -13.67
N LEU A 314 3.81 -23.19 -12.55
CA LEU A 314 3.72 -22.62 -11.21
C LEU A 314 4.64 -21.39 -11.06
N LEU A 315 5.89 -21.49 -11.47
CA LEU A 315 6.84 -20.36 -11.41
C LEU A 315 6.46 -19.22 -12.36
N SER A 316 5.92 -19.55 -13.53
CA SER A 316 5.39 -18.56 -14.49
C SER A 316 4.19 -17.81 -13.91
N THR A 317 3.25 -18.54 -13.29
CA THR A 317 2.12 -17.95 -12.55
C THR A 317 2.61 -17.01 -11.46
N THR A 318 3.58 -17.44 -10.65
CA THR A 318 4.16 -16.62 -9.58
C THR A 318 4.83 -15.35 -10.12
N THR A 319 5.57 -15.47 -11.22
CA THR A 319 6.24 -14.33 -11.88
C THR A 319 5.21 -13.32 -12.38
N LEU A 320 4.18 -13.76 -13.10
CA LEU A 320 3.12 -12.90 -13.62
C LEU A 320 2.31 -12.26 -12.47
N LEU A 321 2.03 -13.01 -11.42
CA LEU A 321 1.35 -12.52 -10.21
C LEU A 321 2.16 -11.39 -9.54
N ALA A 322 3.47 -11.57 -9.41
CA ALA A 322 4.37 -10.56 -8.85
C ALA A 322 4.45 -9.30 -9.74
N ILE A 323 4.49 -9.45 -11.07
CA ILE A 323 4.45 -8.34 -12.02
C ILE A 323 3.13 -7.58 -11.90
N GLY A 324 2.00 -8.29 -11.86
CA GLY A 324 0.67 -7.69 -11.70
C GLY A 324 0.53 -6.93 -10.39
N THR A 325 0.98 -7.51 -9.28
CA THR A 325 0.99 -6.87 -7.96
C THR A 325 1.86 -5.61 -7.95
N ALA A 326 3.06 -5.67 -8.53
CA ALA A 326 3.94 -4.51 -8.66
C ALA A 326 3.34 -3.41 -9.56
N ALA A 327 2.56 -3.79 -10.58
CA ALA A 327 1.86 -2.86 -11.44
C ALA A 327 0.68 -2.16 -10.72
N VAL A 328 -0.06 -2.89 -9.89
CA VAL A 328 -1.27 -2.39 -9.21
C VAL A 328 -0.93 -1.47 -8.04
N PHE A 329 -0.05 -1.90 -7.15
CA PHE A 329 0.14 -1.31 -5.82
C PHE A 329 0.35 0.22 -5.78
N PRO A 330 1.24 0.84 -6.58
CA PRO A 330 1.48 2.28 -6.49
C PRO A 330 0.29 3.12 -6.93
N PHE A 331 -0.42 2.67 -7.95
CA PHE A 331 -1.59 3.36 -8.49
C PHE A 331 -2.82 3.18 -7.60
N GLU A 332 -2.98 2.02 -7.00
CA GLU A 332 -3.98 1.72 -5.98
C GLU A 332 -3.85 2.67 -4.79
N MET A 333 -2.64 2.79 -4.23
CA MET A 333 -2.38 3.68 -3.10
C MET A 333 -2.64 5.15 -3.44
N ASP A 334 -2.23 5.60 -4.62
CA ASP A 334 -2.50 6.95 -5.11
C ASP A 334 -4.00 7.20 -5.34
N THR A 335 -4.72 6.21 -5.86
CA THR A 335 -6.18 6.31 -6.10
C THR A 335 -6.95 6.47 -4.79
N VAL A 336 -6.58 5.77 -3.71
CA VAL A 336 -7.20 5.95 -2.38
C VAL A 336 -7.07 7.40 -1.91
N VAL A 337 -5.89 8.03 -2.06
CA VAL A 337 -5.68 9.43 -1.70
C VAL A 337 -6.52 10.36 -2.58
N THR A 338 -6.50 10.14 -3.90
CA THR A 338 -7.26 10.94 -4.86
C THR A 338 -8.77 10.90 -4.56
N LEU A 339 -9.30 9.72 -4.27
CA LEU A 339 -10.73 9.55 -3.94
C LEU A 339 -11.11 10.09 -2.55
N SER A 340 -10.14 10.21 -1.63
CA SER A 340 -10.37 10.86 -0.33
C SER A 340 -10.47 12.39 -0.43
N GLY A 341 -10.02 12.98 -1.55
CA GLY A 341 -9.92 14.44 -1.72
C GLY A 341 -8.97 15.07 -0.70
N ASP A 342 -7.90 14.36 -0.37
CA ASP A 342 -6.89 14.70 0.65
C ASP A 342 -7.45 14.91 2.08
N LYS A 343 -8.70 14.46 2.32
CA LYS A 343 -9.37 14.53 3.63
C LYS A 343 -9.52 13.14 4.25
N LEU A 344 -9.30 13.02 5.56
CA LEU A 344 -9.40 11.75 6.29
C LEU A 344 -8.64 10.61 5.58
N VAL A 345 -7.44 10.90 5.07
CA VAL A 345 -6.67 9.98 4.20
C VAL A 345 -6.35 8.69 4.94
N ALA A 346 -5.93 8.77 6.21
CA ALA A 346 -5.62 7.58 6.99
C ALA A 346 -6.88 6.77 7.32
N THR A 347 -8.02 7.42 7.55
CA THR A 347 -9.32 6.77 7.74
C THR A 347 -9.75 6.03 6.46
N HIS A 348 -9.59 6.67 5.29
CA HIS A 348 -9.85 6.02 4.00
C HIS A 348 -8.95 4.79 3.79
N TYR A 349 -7.63 4.89 4.07
CA TYR A 349 -6.74 3.73 4.02
C TYR A 349 -7.14 2.65 5.03
N GLY A 350 -7.54 3.05 6.23
CA GLY A 350 -8.02 2.13 7.26
C GLY A 350 -9.26 1.35 6.81
N PHE A 351 -10.27 2.06 6.32
CA PHE A 351 -11.49 1.47 5.78
C PHE A 351 -11.20 0.54 4.59
N TYR A 352 -10.40 1.03 3.62
CA TYR A 352 -9.98 0.26 2.46
C TYR A 352 -9.33 -1.07 2.85
N ASN A 353 -8.34 -1.02 3.77
CA ASN A 353 -7.67 -2.24 4.23
C ASN A 353 -8.60 -3.20 5.00
N THR A 354 -9.60 -2.68 5.71
CA THR A 354 -10.62 -3.51 6.36
C THR A 354 -11.48 -4.23 5.32
N VAL A 355 -11.94 -3.52 4.29
CA VAL A 355 -12.76 -4.10 3.20
C VAL A 355 -11.99 -5.18 2.45
N VAL A 356 -10.76 -4.89 2.02
CA VAL A 356 -9.95 -5.88 1.29
C VAL A 356 -9.50 -7.02 2.20
N GLY A 357 -9.30 -6.76 3.50
CA GLY A 357 -9.00 -7.80 4.51
C GLY A 357 -10.12 -8.83 4.67
N VAL A 358 -11.38 -8.37 4.69
CA VAL A 358 -12.55 -9.26 4.64
C VAL A 358 -12.57 -10.05 3.33
N GLY A 359 -12.27 -9.39 2.20
CA GLY A 359 -12.15 -10.03 0.90
C GLY A 359 -11.09 -11.14 0.87
N ILE A 360 -9.90 -10.90 1.45
CA ILE A 360 -8.83 -11.91 1.58
C ILE A 360 -9.32 -13.11 2.38
N LEU A 361 -9.97 -12.86 3.52
CA LEU A 361 -10.46 -13.95 4.38
C LEU A 361 -11.47 -14.84 3.63
N LEU A 362 -12.47 -14.23 3.01
CA LEU A 362 -13.50 -14.95 2.26
C LEU A 362 -12.91 -15.63 1.01
N GLY A 363 -12.02 -14.95 0.31
CA GLY A 363 -11.33 -15.47 -0.87
C GLY A 363 -10.46 -16.67 -0.55
N ASN A 364 -9.68 -16.61 0.53
CA ASN A 364 -8.85 -17.73 0.96
C ASN A 364 -9.69 -18.93 1.44
N LEU A 365 -10.77 -18.68 2.18
CA LEU A 365 -11.68 -19.73 2.62
C LEU A 365 -12.32 -20.43 1.41
N ALA A 366 -12.85 -19.67 0.47
CA ALA A 366 -13.45 -20.21 -0.75
C ALA A 366 -12.41 -20.98 -1.58
N THR A 367 -11.20 -20.43 -1.76
CA THR A 367 -10.13 -21.11 -2.51
C THR A 367 -9.73 -22.43 -1.84
N GLY A 368 -9.57 -22.45 -0.52
CA GLY A 368 -9.22 -23.68 0.21
C GLY A 368 -10.26 -24.80 0.02
N VAL A 369 -11.55 -24.46 0.09
CA VAL A 369 -12.65 -25.42 -0.14
C VAL A 369 -12.65 -25.89 -1.60
N VAL A 370 -12.53 -24.95 -2.55
CA VAL A 370 -12.59 -25.27 -3.99
C VAL A 370 -11.39 -26.10 -4.45
N VAL A 371 -10.18 -25.86 -3.91
CA VAL A 371 -8.98 -26.68 -4.22
C VAL A 371 -9.22 -28.13 -3.85
N GLY A 372 -9.74 -28.42 -2.65
CA GLY A 372 -10.03 -29.78 -2.22
C GLY A 372 -11.11 -30.45 -3.08
N ALA A 373 -12.22 -29.75 -3.32
CA ALA A 373 -13.31 -30.25 -4.12
C ALA A 373 -12.93 -30.52 -5.59
N ALA A 374 -12.18 -29.59 -6.20
CA ALA A 374 -11.74 -29.72 -7.58
C ALA A 374 -10.77 -30.90 -7.78
N ARG A 375 -9.85 -31.13 -6.83
CA ARG A 375 -8.96 -32.30 -6.85
C ARG A 375 -9.72 -33.60 -6.78
N ASN A 376 -10.69 -33.70 -5.86
CA ASN A 376 -11.51 -34.87 -5.72
C ASN A 376 -12.37 -35.16 -6.98
N ALA A 377 -12.75 -34.12 -7.71
CA ALA A 377 -13.52 -34.24 -8.95
C ALA A 377 -12.65 -34.36 -10.22
N GLY A 378 -11.31 -34.26 -10.13
CA GLY A 378 -10.40 -34.32 -11.28
C GLY A 378 -10.45 -33.11 -12.21
N ILE A 379 -10.95 -31.97 -11.72
CA ILE A 379 -11.09 -30.70 -12.46
C ILE A 379 -10.16 -29.60 -11.90
N ASP A 380 -8.91 -29.94 -11.63
CA ASP A 380 -7.92 -29.04 -10.97
C ASP A 380 -7.80 -27.67 -11.66
N TRP A 381 -7.98 -27.61 -12.99
CA TRP A 381 -7.95 -26.35 -13.74
C TRP A 381 -9.03 -25.34 -13.30
N ALA A 382 -10.15 -25.82 -12.76
CA ALA A 382 -11.30 -24.98 -12.41
C ALA A 382 -10.97 -23.97 -11.29
N VAL A 383 -10.08 -24.33 -10.36
CA VAL A 383 -9.59 -23.43 -9.30
C VAL A 383 -8.96 -22.19 -9.92
N TRP A 384 -8.03 -22.41 -10.86
CA TRP A 384 -7.26 -21.35 -11.52
C TRP A 384 -8.14 -20.50 -12.44
N ALA A 385 -9.09 -21.14 -13.13
CA ALA A 385 -10.10 -20.45 -13.93
C ALA A 385 -11.02 -19.57 -13.08
N GLY A 386 -11.42 -20.04 -11.89
CA GLY A 386 -12.20 -19.26 -10.92
C GLY A 386 -11.42 -18.02 -10.43
N LEU A 387 -10.15 -18.17 -10.09
CA LEU A 387 -9.30 -17.06 -9.69
C LEU A 387 -9.11 -16.06 -10.85
N ALA A 388 -8.83 -16.54 -12.07
CA ALA A 388 -8.75 -15.68 -13.24
C ALA A 388 -10.06 -14.91 -13.49
N ALA A 389 -11.23 -15.56 -13.32
CA ALA A 389 -12.53 -14.92 -13.46
C ALA A 389 -12.75 -13.80 -12.43
N ILE A 390 -12.33 -13.98 -11.17
CA ILE A 390 -12.35 -12.91 -10.14
C ILE A 390 -11.54 -11.70 -10.63
N GLY A 391 -10.35 -11.93 -11.18
CA GLY A 391 -9.50 -10.88 -11.72
C GLY A 391 -10.14 -10.15 -12.90
N VAL A 392 -10.78 -10.87 -13.82
CA VAL A 392 -11.51 -10.28 -14.96
C VAL A 392 -12.69 -9.43 -14.49
N ILE A 393 -13.47 -9.91 -13.52
CA ILE A 393 -14.58 -9.16 -12.94
C ILE A 393 -14.08 -7.86 -12.30
N SER A 394 -12.99 -7.92 -11.54
CA SER A 394 -12.38 -6.75 -10.92
C SER A 394 -11.83 -5.77 -11.95
N ALA A 395 -11.14 -6.26 -12.99
CA ALA A 395 -10.66 -5.43 -14.09
C ALA A 395 -11.82 -4.73 -14.82
N TYR A 396 -12.90 -5.45 -15.09
CA TYR A 396 -14.11 -4.88 -15.70
C TYR A 396 -14.75 -3.80 -14.81
N ALA A 397 -14.86 -4.04 -13.50
CA ALA A 397 -15.37 -3.07 -12.55
C ALA A 397 -14.52 -1.77 -12.55
N LEU A 398 -13.20 -1.88 -12.59
CA LEU A 398 -12.28 -0.75 -12.68
C LEU A 398 -12.45 0.03 -14.00
N VAL A 399 -12.61 -0.67 -15.13
CA VAL A 399 -12.90 -0.03 -16.44
C VAL A 399 -14.20 0.77 -16.38
N ARG A 400 -15.24 0.24 -15.74
CA ARG A 400 -16.52 0.95 -15.59
C ARG A 400 -16.38 2.20 -14.73
N LEU A 401 -15.60 2.13 -13.64
CA LEU A 401 -15.30 3.28 -12.78
C LEU A 401 -14.52 4.36 -13.54
N GLU A 402 -13.48 3.99 -14.28
CA GLU A 402 -12.68 4.93 -15.07
C GLU A 402 -13.51 5.63 -16.16
N ARG A 403 -14.40 4.88 -16.84
CA ARG A 403 -15.30 5.46 -17.85
C ARG A 403 -16.30 6.44 -17.25
N ALA A 404 -16.81 6.17 -16.05
CA ALA A 404 -17.71 7.05 -15.35
C ALA A 404 -17.04 8.39 -14.95
N ASP A 405 -15.74 8.34 -14.64
CA ASP A 405 -14.96 9.55 -14.33
C ASP A 405 -14.61 10.39 -15.57
N ASN A 406 -14.50 9.76 -16.74
CA ASN A 406 -14.18 10.43 -18.00
C ASN A 406 -15.41 10.94 -18.78
N GLN A 407 -16.64 10.75 -18.28
CA GLN A 407 -17.83 11.34 -18.90
C GLN A 407 -17.93 12.83 -18.51
N PRO A 408 -17.92 13.76 -19.49
CA PRO A 408 -18.11 15.17 -19.20
C PRO A 408 -19.52 15.38 -18.58
N VAL A 409 -19.58 16.26 -17.57
CA VAL A 409 -20.81 16.67 -16.86
C VAL A 409 -21.71 17.50 -17.80
N THR A 410 -22.17 16.92 -18.90
CA THR A 410 -22.97 17.60 -19.92
C THR A 410 -24.41 17.10 -20.06
N ALA A 411 -24.87 16.17 -19.20
CA ALA A 411 -26.20 15.57 -19.39
C ALA A 411 -27.27 16.01 -18.35
N GLU A 412 -26.95 16.70 -17.28
CA GLU A 412 -27.96 17.07 -16.26
C GLU A 412 -28.43 18.54 -16.30
N ALA A 413 -27.78 19.43 -17.04
CA ALA A 413 -28.18 20.84 -17.14
C ALA A 413 -29.36 21.09 -18.08
N HIS A 414 -29.87 20.08 -18.80
CA HIS A 414 -30.96 20.30 -19.79
C HIS A 414 -32.33 19.71 -19.41
N ARG A 415 -32.49 19.14 -18.21
CA ARG A 415 -33.80 18.63 -17.77
C ARG A 415 -34.53 19.45 -16.69
N GLY A 416 -33.95 20.56 -16.25
CA GLY A 416 -34.55 21.40 -15.18
C GLY A 416 -34.81 22.84 -15.55
N GLY A 417 -35.58 23.14 -16.59
CA GLY A 417 -35.82 24.55 -16.96
C GLY A 417 -36.93 24.79 -17.92
N ARG A 418 -38.10 24.12 -17.76
CA ARG A 418 -39.38 24.63 -18.33
C ARG A 418 -40.23 25.18 -17.20
N HIS A 419 -39.86 26.30 -16.61
CA HIS A 419 -40.80 27.15 -15.91
C HIS A 419 -41.47 28.03 -16.93
N ARG A 420 -42.78 27.82 -17.08
CA ARG A 420 -43.72 28.70 -17.79
C ARG A 420 -43.70 30.06 -17.11
N LEU A 421 -43.39 31.12 -17.86
CA LEU A 421 -43.68 32.49 -17.48
C LEU A 421 -45.16 32.77 -17.71
N PRO A 422 -45.85 33.46 -16.78
CA PRO A 422 -47.24 33.92 -17.01
C PRO A 422 -47.26 35.12 -17.94
N PRO A 423 -48.35 35.32 -18.73
CA PRO A 423 -48.51 36.46 -19.63
C PRO A 423 -49.00 37.71 -18.89
N GLY A 424 -48.30 38.81 -19.02
CA GLY A 424 -48.66 40.06 -18.33
C GLY A 424 -48.11 41.33 -18.94
N ARG A 425 -48.91 41.89 -19.86
CA ARG A 425 -49.15 43.33 -20.13
C ARG A 425 -48.03 44.27 -20.60
N HIS A 426 -48.24 44.74 -21.83
CA HIS A 426 -47.63 45.91 -22.47
C HIS A 426 -47.65 47.19 -21.61
N ARG A 427 -46.52 47.89 -21.61
CA ARG A 427 -46.46 49.34 -21.69
C ARG A 427 -45.22 49.75 -22.45
N LEU A 428 -45.47 50.52 -23.54
CA LEU A 428 -44.49 51.22 -24.36
C LEU A 428 -43.95 52.40 -23.55
N GLU A 429 -42.66 52.58 -23.50
CA GLU A 429 -42.03 53.89 -23.31
C GLU A 429 -40.72 53.96 -24.13
N GLU A 430 -40.57 55.15 -24.74
CA GLU A 430 -39.68 55.44 -25.86
C GLU A 430 -38.22 55.59 -25.50
N ARG A 431 -37.41 55.33 -26.50
CA ARG A 431 -35.94 55.52 -26.53
C ARG A 431 -35.56 57.01 -26.55
N PRO A 432 -34.33 57.35 -26.19
CA PRO A 432 -33.46 58.03 -27.16
C PRO A 432 -32.14 57.30 -27.43
N ALA A 433 -31.59 57.60 -28.64
CA ALA A 433 -30.48 56.95 -29.31
C ALA A 433 -29.11 57.32 -28.70
N PRO A 434 -28.07 56.47 -28.89
CA PRO A 434 -26.71 56.76 -28.45
C PRO A 434 -25.93 57.57 -29.49
N THR A 435 -25.25 58.62 -29.03
CA THR A 435 -24.26 59.38 -29.77
C THR A 435 -22.94 58.63 -29.84
N ARG A 436 -22.39 58.57 -31.05
CA ARG A 436 -21.02 58.10 -31.35
C ARG A 436 -20.00 59.11 -30.83
N SER A 437 -18.97 58.65 -30.14
CA SER A 437 -17.71 59.40 -29.98
C SER A 437 -16.53 58.46 -30.34
N SER A 438 -15.63 59.05 -31.13
CA SER A 438 -14.49 58.43 -31.78
C SER A 438 -13.33 58.08 -30.81
N PRO A 439 -12.40 57.17 -31.18
CA PRO A 439 -11.32 56.76 -30.30
C PRO A 439 -10.15 57.73 -30.32
N GLN A 440 -9.70 58.15 -29.14
CA GLN A 440 -8.39 58.79 -28.96
C GLN A 440 -7.30 57.76 -28.82
N ARG A 441 -6.29 57.91 -29.68
CA ARG A 441 -4.98 57.26 -29.59
C ARG A 441 -4.25 57.80 -28.36
N THR A 442 -3.75 56.97 -27.48
CA THR A 442 -2.70 57.28 -26.55
C THR A 442 -1.49 56.41 -26.76
N SER A 443 -0.34 57.06 -26.90
CA SER A 443 0.98 56.49 -27.16
C SER A 443 1.55 55.74 -25.94
N PRO A 444 2.50 54.80 -26.11
CA PRO A 444 3.05 54.05 -25.01
C PRO A 444 4.14 54.86 -24.29
N SER A 445 3.99 55.01 -22.97
CA SER A 445 5.05 55.55 -22.10
C SER A 445 6.10 54.48 -21.81
N ARG A 446 7.36 54.89 -22.00
CA ARG A 446 8.57 54.13 -21.71
C ARG A 446 8.66 53.81 -20.21
N MET A 447 8.81 52.51 -19.89
CA MET A 447 9.27 52.06 -18.58
C MET A 447 10.80 52.18 -18.51
N SER A 448 11.30 52.87 -17.49
CA SER A 448 12.71 52.98 -17.14
C SER A 448 13.16 51.69 -16.40
N PRO A 449 14.43 51.25 -16.60
CA PRO A 449 14.98 50.08 -15.89
C PRO A 449 15.38 50.42 -14.44
N PRO A 450 15.40 49.42 -13.53
CA PRO A 450 15.80 49.58 -12.14
C PRO A 450 17.32 49.81 -11.98
N PRO A 451 17.77 50.50 -10.90
CA PRO A 451 19.18 50.87 -10.72
C PRO A 451 20.03 49.65 -10.28
N ARG A 452 21.27 49.63 -10.79
CA ARG A 452 22.33 48.70 -10.37
C ARG A 452 22.89 49.13 -9.00
N PRO A 453 23.30 48.16 -8.13
CA PRO A 453 24.01 48.47 -6.92
C PRO A 453 25.46 48.90 -7.21
N SER A 454 25.88 50.00 -6.56
CA SER A 454 27.21 50.57 -6.61
C SER A 454 28.24 49.72 -5.87
N ILE A 455 29.36 49.49 -6.57
CA ILE A 455 30.61 48.97 -6.01
C ILE A 455 31.26 50.11 -5.21
N GLY A 456 31.48 49.89 -3.92
CA GLY A 456 32.31 50.72 -3.06
C GLY A 456 33.62 50.00 -2.78
N GLU A 457 34.70 50.52 -3.40
CA GLU A 457 36.06 50.25 -2.96
C GLU A 457 36.28 50.83 -1.56
N ASP A 458 36.82 50.04 -0.64
CA ASP A 458 37.80 50.60 0.28
C ASP A 458 38.92 49.60 0.59
N ARG A 459 40.11 50.16 0.51
CA ARG A 459 41.44 49.57 0.61
C ARG A 459 41.89 49.51 2.06
N ARG A 460 42.83 48.60 2.31
CA ARG A 460 43.96 48.63 3.29
C ARG A 460 43.63 47.98 4.66
N ARG A 461 44.28 46.94 5.02
CA ARG A 461 45.63 46.72 5.50
C ARG A 461 45.84 45.33 6.08
N ASN A 462 46.77 44.60 5.54
CA ASN A 462 47.52 43.55 6.24
C ASN A 462 48.59 44.20 7.12
N PRO A 463 49.15 43.64 8.18
CA PRO A 463 49.96 42.44 8.05
C PRO A 463 50.04 41.52 9.28
N ALA A 464 50.47 40.28 8.97
CA ALA A 464 51.42 39.45 9.70
C ALA A 464 51.08 38.83 11.07
N GLY A 465 51.27 37.49 11.12
CA GLY A 465 51.50 36.76 12.36
C GLY A 465 51.22 35.25 12.32
N SER A 466 52.07 34.49 11.64
CA SER A 466 52.36 33.10 11.97
C SER A 466 53.51 33.07 12.99
N PRO A 467 53.82 32.01 13.78
CA PRO A 467 53.62 30.58 13.56
C PRO A 467 53.43 29.70 14.83
N ALA A 468 53.24 28.41 14.54
CA ALA A 468 53.80 27.24 15.27
C ALA A 468 53.17 26.76 16.59
N ALA A 469 52.78 25.53 16.57
CA ALA A 469 53.42 24.33 17.07
C ALA A 469 52.59 23.46 18.04
N ARG A 470 52.47 22.18 17.66
CA ARG A 470 52.59 20.97 18.49
C ARG A 470 51.71 20.86 19.74
N ARG A 471 50.73 19.96 19.79
CA ARG A 471 50.91 18.48 20.13
C ARG A 471 49.62 17.74 19.75
#